data_51f8fb4f3d50e6211016177e6fb87cea
#
_entry.id   51f8fb4f3d50e6211016177e6fb87cea
#
_cell.length_a   1.000
_cell.length_b   1.000
_cell.length_c   1.000
_cell.angle_alpha   90.00
_cell.angle_beta   90.00
_cell.angle_gamma   90.00
#
_symmetry.space_group_name_H-M   'P 1'
#
loop_
_entity.id
_entity.type
_entity.pdbx_description
1 polymer ?
#
loop_
_entity_poly.entity_id
_entity_poly.type
_entity_poly.pdbx_seq_one_letter_code
_entity_poly.pdbx_strand_id
1 'polypeptide(L)'
;MKIHDIEGFPNPARIRIVLAEKGMDSQVEFVRVQLYDAEHQKGPFREKNPTSTVPVLELDDGTFIGECVAIAEYLDNLDGNPILTGRTPREKAVIHMMQRRADHQLIDGIGVFFHHSTPGLGKANEAFKSADWVFRKQWGDKHGERAIGGMKYFDGVLRTQPYVAGDQFSVADITVWAALMHGDYAGLTVPADHTALLEWRARINDRPSVKNRSGQNLIAEDLPHLEPLLAYLNGRAATSSAS
;
A
#
# COMPACT_ATOMS: atom_id res chain seq x y z
N MET A 1 -4.42 22.12 -1.95
CA MET A 1 -3.93 21.01 -1.09
C MET A 1 -2.69 20.40 -1.70
N LYS A 2 -1.81 19.79 -0.86
CA LYS A 2 -0.61 19.07 -1.34
C LYS A 2 -0.59 17.64 -0.80
N ILE A 3 -0.02 16.74 -1.58
CA ILE A 3 0.24 15.36 -1.15
C ILE A 3 1.74 15.10 -1.19
N HIS A 4 2.33 14.90 -0.02
CA HIS A 4 3.72 14.51 0.14
C HIS A 4 3.81 13.00 -0.02
N ASP A 5 4.34 12.52 -1.14
CA ASP A 5 4.42 11.10 -1.47
C ASP A 5 5.63 10.76 -2.37
N ILE A 6 5.66 9.56 -2.90
CA ILE A 6 6.62 9.09 -3.90
C ILE A 6 5.90 8.15 -4.88
N GLU A 7 6.26 8.22 -6.16
CA GLU A 7 5.69 7.41 -7.22
C GLU A 7 6.05 5.92 -7.08
N GLY A 8 5.19 5.05 -7.59
CA GLY A 8 5.43 3.60 -7.66
C GLY A 8 5.24 2.83 -6.34
N PHE A 9 4.91 3.50 -5.23
CA PHE A 9 4.77 2.86 -3.93
C PHE A 9 3.33 2.55 -3.55
N PRO A 10 3.09 1.48 -2.75
CA PRO A 10 1.75 0.97 -2.47
C PRO A 10 0.87 1.94 -1.68
N ASN A 11 1.36 2.58 -0.63
CA ASN A 11 0.57 3.51 0.16
C ASN A 11 0.24 4.80 -0.60
N PRO A 12 1.19 5.47 -1.31
CA PRO A 12 0.88 6.52 -2.27
C PRO A 12 -0.16 6.11 -3.31
N ALA A 13 -0.06 4.92 -3.88
CA ALA A 13 -1.02 4.42 -4.87
C ALA A 13 -2.46 4.39 -4.34
N ARG A 14 -2.67 4.10 -3.04
CA ARG A 14 -4.01 4.12 -2.42
C ARG A 14 -4.67 5.49 -2.57
N ILE A 15 -3.94 6.56 -2.27
CA ILE A 15 -4.48 7.92 -2.31
C ILE A 15 -4.64 8.42 -3.74
N ARG A 16 -3.71 8.08 -4.63
CA ARG A 16 -3.83 8.40 -6.07
C ARG A 16 -5.04 7.73 -6.70
N ILE A 17 -5.40 6.50 -6.30
CA ILE A 17 -6.63 5.83 -6.75
C ILE A 17 -7.87 6.55 -6.19
N VAL A 18 -7.88 6.96 -4.93
CA VAL A 18 -9.00 7.73 -4.34
C VAL A 18 -9.21 9.04 -5.11
N LEU A 19 -8.14 9.78 -5.40
CA LEU A 19 -8.21 11.03 -6.17
C LEU A 19 -8.78 10.78 -7.57
N ALA A 20 -8.31 9.74 -8.27
CA ALA A 20 -8.79 9.38 -9.60
C ALA A 20 -10.27 8.96 -9.60
N GLU A 21 -10.75 8.19 -8.60
CA GLU A 21 -12.17 7.82 -8.45
C GLU A 21 -13.04 9.05 -8.16
N LYS A 22 -12.51 10.05 -7.48
CA LYS A 22 -13.21 11.31 -7.17
C LYS A 22 -13.03 12.38 -8.26
N GLY A 23 -12.20 12.15 -9.28
CA GLY A 23 -11.88 13.15 -10.31
C GLY A 23 -11.15 14.37 -9.75
N MET A 24 -10.30 14.17 -8.73
CA MET A 24 -9.61 15.24 -7.98
C MET A 24 -8.13 15.37 -8.30
N ASP A 25 -7.58 14.62 -9.26
CA ASP A 25 -6.14 14.62 -9.60
C ASP A 25 -5.59 16.04 -9.88
N SER A 26 -6.38 16.90 -10.51
CA SER A 26 -5.98 18.29 -10.83
C SER A 26 -6.11 19.27 -9.65
N GLN A 27 -6.67 18.83 -8.51
CA GLN A 27 -6.92 19.69 -7.35
C GLN A 27 -5.82 19.58 -6.29
N VAL A 28 -4.83 18.73 -6.53
CA VAL A 28 -3.72 18.49 -5.62
C VAL A 28 -2.38 18.68 -6.30
N GLU A 29 -1.41 19.23 -5.57
CA GLU A 29 0.01 19.28 -5.93
C GLU A 29 0.70 18.05 -5.28
N PHE A 30 1.44 17.28 -6.07
CA PHE A 30 2.26 16.19 -5.52
C PHE A 30 3.65 16.73 -5.20
N VAL A 31 4.07 16.58 -3.93
CA VAL A 31 5.39 16.94 -3.42
C VAL A 31 6.16 15.66 -3.16
N ARG A 32 7.20 15.42 -3.97
CA ARG A 32 7.99 14.20 -3.86
C ARG A 32 8.80 14.17 -2.58
N VAL A 33 8.80 13.01 -1.89
CA VAL A 33 9.58 12.71 -0.69
C VAL A 33 10.61 11.63 -1.02
N GLN A 34 11.89 11.91 -0.81
CA GLN A 34 12.99 11.00 -1.13
C GLN A 34 13.11 9.88 -0.07
N LEU A 35 12.36 8.78 -0.26
CA LEU A 35 12.40 7.65 0.67
C LEU A 35 13.75 6.94 0.68
N TYR A 36 14.45 6.88 -0.46
CA TYR A 36 15.75 6.19 -0.55
C TYR A 36 16.84 6.90 0.26
N ASP A 37 16.72 8.23 0.45
CA ASP A 37 17.59 9.04 1.29
C ASP A 37 17.07 9.19 2.72
N ALA A 38 16.04 8.44 3.07
CA ALA A 38 15.35 8.52 4.35
C ALA A 38 14.88 9.94 4.73
N GLU A 39 14.45 10.75 3.73
CA GLU A 39 13.96 12.12 3.96
C GLU A 39 12.77 12.14 4.93
N HIS A 40 11.86 11.15 4.80
CA HIS A 40 10.70 10.99 5.68
C HIS A 40 11.05 10.83 7.17
N GLN A 41 12.31 10.55 7.50
CA GLN A 41 12.81 10.36 8.85
C GLN A 41 13.52 11.59 9.42
N LYS A 42 13.74 12.60 8.59
CA LYS A 42 14.41 13.84 8.99
C LYS A 42 13.44 14.81 9.66
N GLY A 43 13.99 15.74 10.46
CA GLY A 43 13.22 16.70 11.26
C GLY A 43 12.09 17.38 10.49
N PRO A 44 12.38 18.04 9.34
CA PRO A 44 11.36 18.79 8.60
C PRO A 44 10.15 17.96 8.14
N PHE A 45 10.35 16.68 7.80
CA PHE A 45 9.23 15.81 7.43
C PHE A 45 8.50 15.28 8.68
N ARG A 46 9.25 14.96 9.75
CA ARG A 46 8.67 14.48 11.03
C ARG A 46 7.80 15.53 11.72
N GLU A 47 8.02 16.81 11.46
CA GLU A 47 7.12 17.89 11.91
C GLU A 47 5.76 17.82 11.21
N LYS A 48 5.73 17.36 9.94
CA LYS A 48 4.49 17.13 9.18
C LYS A 48 3.82 15.81 9.59
N ASN A 49 4.61 14.75 9.75
CA ASN A 49 4.13 13.43 10.15
C ASN A 49 5.10 12.73 11.11
N PRO A 50 4.80 12.72 12.43
CA PRO A 50 5.66 12.08 13.44
C PRO A 50 5.88 10.59 13.23
N THR A 51 4.97 9.90 12.51
CA THR A 51 5.11 8.46 12.20
C THR A 51 6.12 8.19 11.09
N SER A 52 6.64 9.24 10.43
CA SER A 52 7.66 9.12 9.37
C SER A 52 7.19 8.23 8.20
N THR A 53 5.94 8.34 7.81
CA THR A 53 5.34 7.55 6.72
C THR A 53 4.79 8.47 5.63
N VAL A 54 4.72 7.96 4.39
CA VAL A 54 4.05 8.59 3.27
C VAL A 54 2.86 7.74 2.83
N PRO A 55 1.81 8.35 2.27
CA PRO A 55 1.61 9.78 1.97
C PRO A 55 1.18 10.62 3.17
N VAL A 56 1.32 11.93 3.04
CA VAL A 56 0.76 12.95 3.96
C VAL A 56 -0.01 13.98 3.14
N LEU A 57 -1.24 14.27 3.53
CA LEU A 57 -2.04 15.34 2.96
C LEU A 57 -1.80 16.63 3.75
N GLU A 58 -1.41 17.71 3.05
CA GLU A 58 -1.30 19.07 3.58
C GLU A 58 -2.47 19.90 3.05
N LEU A 59 -3.29 20.41 3.96
CA LEU A 59 -4.41 21.30 3.64
C LEU A 59 -3.92 22.76 3.46
N ASP A 60 -4.76 23.58 2.86
CA ASP A 60 -4.44 24.98 2.58
C ASP A 60 -4.32 25.85 3.84
N ASP A 61 -4.88 25.39 4.96
CA ASP A 61 -4.75 26.02 6.28
C ASP A 61 -3.51 25.57 7.08
N GLY A 62 -2.69 24.70 6.49
CA GLY A 62 -1.47 24.16 7.11
C GLY A 62 -1.71 22.90 7.97
N THR A 63 -2.93 22.35 8.01
CA THR A 63 -3.19 21.08 8.68
C THR A 63 -2.56 19.91 7.92
N PHE A 64 -1.89 19.01 8.64
CA PHE A 64 -1.36 17.77 8.09
C PHE A 64 -2.20 16.57 8.52
N ILE A 65 -2.58 15.74 7.55
CA ILE A 65 -3.30 14.49 7.77
C ILE A 65 -2.39 13.34 7.30
N GLY A 66 -1.94 12.51 8.23
CA GLY A 66 -1.27 11.25 7.96
C GLY A 66 -2.28 10.11 7.83
N GLU A 67 -1.78 8.87 7.62
CA GLU A 67 -2.53 7.63 7.48
C GLU A 67 -3.47 7.59 6.26
N CYS A 68 -3.26 6.62 5.38
CA CYS A 68 -4.05 6.46 4.16
C CYS A 68 -5.56 6.38 4.43
N VAL A 69 -5.95 5.79 5.58
CA VAL A 69 -7.37 5.67 5.96
C VAL A 69 -7.98 7.04 6.20
N ALA A 70 -7.29 7.90 6.96
CA ALA A 70 -7.76 9.24 7.29
C ALA A 70 -7.77 10.15 6.05
N ILE A 71 -6.72 10.07 5.22
CA ILE A 71 -6.65 10.84 3.97
C ILE A 71 -7.79 10.44 3.02
N ALA A 72 -8.02 9.13 2.85
CA ALA A 72 -9.09 8.63 2.00
C ALA A 72 -10.48 9.05 2.50
N GLU A 73 -10.72 8.98 3.81
CA GLU A 73 -11.97 9.44 4.43
C GLU A 73 -12.19 10.95 4.17
N TYR A 74 -11.16 11.76 4.37
CA TYR A 74 -11.23 13.20 4.11
C TYR A 74 -11.56 13.49 2.64
N LEU A 75 -10.80 12.93 1.70
CA LEU A 75 -10.96 13.20 0.27
C LEU A 75 -12.31 12.71 -0.28
N ASP A 76 -12.74 11.52 0.14
CA ASP A 76 -14.01 10.94 -0.36
C ASP A 76 -15.23 11.70 0.16
N ASN A 77 -15.14 12.32 1.35
CA ASN A 77 -16.26 13.05 1.95
C ASN A 77 -16.22 14.57 1.67
N LEU A 78 -15.17 15.10 1.02
CA LEU A 78 -14.97 16.54 0.84
C LEU A 78 -16.11 17.24 0.08
N ASP A 79 -16.71 16.56 -0.89
CA ASP A 79 -17.84 17.05 -1.68
C ASP A 79 -19.21 16.67 -1.11
N GLY A 80 -19.26 16.04 0.07
CA GLY A 80 -20.49 15.55 0.70
C GLY A 80 -21.15 14.36 0.02
N ASN A 81 -20.49 13.76 -0.98
CA ASN A 81 -20.98 12.60 -1.73
C ASN A 81 -19.96 11.44 -1.69
N PRO A 82 -19.80 10.76 -0.56
CA PRO A 82 -18.87 9.64 -0.46
C PRO A 82 -19.29 8.48 -1.36
N ILE A 83 -18.33 7.94 -2.10
CA ILE A 83 -18.52 6.79 -3.00
C ILE A 83 -17.62 5.60 -2.63
N LEU A 84 -16.59 5.81 -1.81
CA LEU A 84 -15.59 4.81 -1.44
C LEU A 84 -15.61 4.42 0.03
N THR A 85 -16.05 5.33 0.92
CA THR A 85 -16.01 5.14 2.39
C THR A 85 -17.38 4.78 2.97
N GLY A 86 -18.41 4.75 2.14
CA GLY A 86 -19.78 4.40 2.52
C GLY A 86 -20.67 5.60 2.86
N ARG A 87 -21.97 5.47 2.60
CA ARG A 87 -22.98 6.52 2.80
C ARG A 87 -23.76 6.31 4.10
N THR A 88 -24.09 5.08 4.41
CA THR A 88 -24.86 4.72 5.60
C THR A 88 -23.94 4.27 6.74
N PRO A 89 -24.38 4.35 8.01
CA PRO A 89 -23.59 3.83 9.13
C PRO A 89 -23.18 2.36 8.97
N ARG A 90 -24.05 1.53 8.38
CA ARG A 90 -23.76 0.11 8.11
C ARG A 90 -22.64 -0.04 7.05
N GLU A 91 -22.75 0.66 5.92
CA GLU A 91 -21.74 0.63 4.87
C GLU A 91 -20.38 1.09 5.40
N LYS A 92 -20.35 2.24 6.09
CA LYS A 92 -19.13 2.76 6.73
C LYS A 92 -18.51 1.71 7.67
N ALA A 93 -19.30 1.12 8.55
CA ALA A 93 -18.80 0.13 9.50
C ALA A 93 -18.22 -1.11 8.80
N VAL A 94 -18.88 -1.64 7.76
CA VAL A 94 -18.41 -2.82 7.02
C VAL A 94 -17.13 -2.49 6.24
N ILE A 95 -17.09 -1.36 5.53
CA ILE A 95 -15.92 -0.92 4.77
C ILE A 95 -14.72 -0.72 5.71
N HIS A 96 -14.88 0.02 6.81
CA HIS A 96 -13.83 0.23 7.81
C HIS A 96 -13.32 -1.08 8.42
N MET A 97 -14.23 -2.01 8.75
CA MET A 97 -13.86 -3.33 9.28
C MET A 97 -12.98 -4.08 8.27
N MET A 98 -13.40 -4.13 7.00
CA MET A 98 -12.65 -4.86 5.97
C MET A 98 -11.33 -4.17 5.62
N GLN A 99 -11.31 -2.85 5.56
CA GLN A 99 -10.09 -2.07 5.39
C GLN A 99 -9.09 -2.32 6.53
N ARG A 100 -9.57 -2.28 7.79
CA ARG A 100 -8.68 -2.57 8.95
C ARG A 100 -8.13 -3.99 8.92
N ARG A 101 -8.92 -4.97 8.46
CA ARG A 101 -8.42 -6.34 8.26
C ARG A 101 -7.35 -6.39 7.18
N ALA A 102 -7.55 -5.68 6.06
CA ALA A 102 -6.57 -5.59 4.99
C ALA A 102 -5.28 -4.91 5.45
N ASP A 103 -5.37 -3.78 6.18
CA ASP A 103 -4.22 -3.11 6.77
C ASP A 103 -3.44 -4.08 7.67
N HIS A 104 -4.11 -4.71 8.64
CA HIS A 104 -3.43 -5.56 9.61
C HIS A 104 -2.84 -6.86 9.01
N GLN A 105 -3.59 -7.53 8.13
CA GLN A 105 -3.15 -8.82 7.59
C GLN A 105 -2.19 -8.66 6.42
N LEU A 106 -2.47 -7.71 5.53
CA LEU A 106 -1.74 -7.58 4.28
C LEU A 106 -0.72 -6.43 4.32
N ILE A 107 -1.14 -5.18 4.55
CA ILE A 107 -0.23 -4.02 4.52
C ILE A 107 0.86 -4.18 5.58
N ASP A 108 0.48 -4.39 6.84
CA ASP A 108 1.44 -4.59 7.94
C ASP A 108 2.24 -5.88 7.76
N GLY A 109 1.56 -6.97 7.35
CA GLY A 109 2.19 -8.27 7.14
C GLY A 109 3.29 -8.21 6.08
N ILE A 110 2.97 -7.69 4.91
CA ILE A 110 3.91 -7.55 3.79
C ILE A 110 4.98 -6.50 4.11
N GLY A 111 4.60 -5.36 4.72
CA GLY A 111 5.52 -4.29 5.08
C GLY A 111 6.61 -4.77 6.06
N VAL A 112 6.22 -5.49 7.11
CA VAL A 112 7.18 -6.05 8.06
C VAL A 112 8.07 -7.12 7.39
N PHE A 113 7.49 -7.98 6.57
CA PHE A 113 8.28 -8.94 5.78
C PHE A 113 9.29 -8.22 4.87
N PHE A 114 8.82 -7.22 4.11
CA PHE A 114 9.66 -6.43 3.20
C PHE A 114 10.84 -5.79 3.92
N HIS A 115 10.58 -5.12 5.04
CA HIS A 115 11.65 -4.43 5.77
C HIS A 115 12.58 -5.34 6.56
N HIS A 116 12.15 -6.54 6.96
CA HIS A 116 12.92 -7.39 7.88
C HIS A 116 13.46 -8.66 7.23
N SER A 117 12.84 -9.18 6.16
CA SER A 117 13.25 -10.41 5.49
C SER A 117 13.82 -10.20 4.09
N THR A 118 13.73 -8.97 3.55
CA THR A 118 14.31 -8.60 2.25
C THR A 118 15.30 -7.45 2.42
N PRO A 119 16.08 -7.09 1.37
CA PRO A 119 16.91 -5.88 1.37
C PRO A 119 16.12 -4.57 1.57
N GLY A 120 14.80 -4.56 1.30
CA GLY A 120 13.96 -3.38 1.42
C GLY A 120 14.43 -2.23 0.52
N LEU A 121 14.37 -1.00 1.05
CA LEU A 121 14.76 0.23 0.34
C LEU A 121 16.24 0.59 0.49
N GLY A 122 17.10 -0.35 0.88
CA GLY A 122 18.54 -0.14 0.95
C GLY A 122 19.02 0.49 2.28
N LYS A 123 20.30 0.84 2.29
CA LYS A 123 21.06 1.17 3.52
C LYS A 123 20.53 2.39 4.29
N ALA A 124 20.05 3.43 3.60
CA ALA A 124 19.55 4.63 4.28
C ALA A 124 18.37 4.32 5.21
N ASN A 125 17.60 3.27 4.89
CA ASN A 125 16.45 2.80 5.67
C ASN A 125 16.80 1.68 6.66
N GLU A 126 18.05 1.25 6.73
CA GLU A 126 18.50 0.23 7.67
C GLU A 126 18.63 0.74 9.12
N ALA A 127 18.72 2.06 9.31
CA ALA A 127 18.86 2.66 10.65
C ALA A 127 17.72 2.30 11.63
N PHE A 128 16.55 1.89 11.12
CA PHE A 128 15.48 1.31 11.95
C PHE A 128 15.72 -0.15 12.35
N LYS A 129 16.72 -0.76 11.76
CA LYS A 129 17.03 -2.17 11.91
C LYS A 129 18.23 -2.26 12.81
N SER A 130 18.01 -2.26 14.15
CA SER A 130 19.11 -2.50 15.09
C SER A 130 19.89 -3.74 14.65
N ALA A 131 21.21 -3.60 14.50
CA ALA A 131 22.11 -4.73 14.20
C ALA A 131 22.02 -5.81 15.28
N ASP A 132 21.62 -5.44 16.49
CA ASP A 132 21.51 -6.32 17.65
C ASP A 132 20.19 -7.11 17.69
N TRP A 133 19.27 -6.86 16.79
CA TRP A 133 18.03 -7.63 16.72
C TRP A 133 18.22 -8.98 16.01
N VAL A 134 18.69 -9.96 16.74
CA VAL A 134 19.06 -11.29 16.25
C VAL A 134 17.92 -12.02 15.54
N PHE A 135 16.66 -11.87 16.02
CA PHE A 135 15.49 -12.57 15.45
C PHE A 135 14.69 -11.74 14.43
N ARG A 136 15.26 -10.67 13.92
CA ARG A 136 14.60 -9.76 13.01
C ARG A 136 14.03 -10.47 11.76
N LYS A 137 14.83 -11.34 11.13
CA LYS A 137 14.40 -12.08 9.94
C LYS A 137 13.24 -13.02 10.26
N GLN A 138 13.30 -13.75 11.36
CA GLN A 138 12.22 -14.64 11.81
C GLN A 138 10.92 -13.87 12.07
N TRP A 139 11.01 -12.66 12.62
CA TRP A 139 9.87 -11.77 12.78
C TRP A 139 9.26 -11.37 11.43
N GLY A 140 10.10 -10.99 10.46
CA GLY A 140 9.68 -10.70 9.10
C GLY A 140 9.00 -11.90 8.45
N ASP A 141 9.61 -13.09 8.52
CA ASP A 141 9.07 -14.31 7.94
C ASP A 141 7.68 -14.66 8.52
N LYS A 142 7.49 -14.50 9.84
CA LYS A 142 6.17 -14.70 10.48
C LYS A 142 5.10 -13.72 9.99
N HIS A 143 5.50 -12.49 9.65
CA HIS A 143 4.59 -11.53 9.05
C HIS A 143 4.29 -11.86 7.59
N GLY A 144 5.25 -12.42 6.85
CA GLY A 144 5.00 -12.99 5.52
C GLY A 144 3.97 -14.13 5.55
N GLU A 145 4.08 -15.06 6.51
CA GLU A 145 3.07 -16.11 6.73
C GLU A 145 1.68 -15.52 7.03
N ARG A 146 1.62 -14.45 7.85
CA ARG A 146 0.36 -13.71 8.12
C ARG A 146 -0.23 -13.16 6.83
N ALA A 147 0.61 -12.56 5.97
CA ALA A 147 0.15 -11.99 4.71
C ALA A 147 -0.44 -13.07 3.77
N ILE A 148 0.20 -14.22 3.67
CA ILE A 148 -0.35 -15.36 2.91
C ILE A 148 -1.68 -15.83 3.50
N GLY A 149 -1.80 -15.91 4.83
CA GLY A 149 -3.08 -16.19 5.52
C GLY A 149 -4.15 -15.13 5.21
N GLY A 150 -3.75 -13.85 5.14
CA GLY A 150 -4.61 -12.75 4.71
C GLY A 150 -5.09 -12.89 3.27
N MET A 151 -4.21 -13.27 2.34
CA MET A 151 -4.58 -13.55 0.94
C MET A 151 -5.65 -14.65 0.86
N LYS A 152 -5.46 -15.75 1.62
CA LYS A 152 -6.45 -16.83 1.74
C LYS A 152 -7.80 -16.34 2.29
N TYR A 153 -7.76 -15.47 3.32
CA TYR A 153 -8.98 -14.88 3.87
C TYR A 153 -9.74 -14.06 2.83
N PHE A 154 -9.05 -13.18 2.08
CA PHE A 154 -9.69 -12.36 1.05
C PHE A 154 -10.11 -13.16 -0.17
N ASP A 155 -9.41 -14.23 -0.54
CA ASP A 155 -9.89 -15.18 -1.54
C ASP A 155 -11.24 -15.78 -1.14
N GLY A 156 -11.38 -16.21 0.12
CA GLY A 156 -12.65 -16.71 0.65
C GLY A 156 -13.79 -15.70 0.63
N VAL A 157 -13.51 -14.44 0.97
CA VAL A 157 -14.47 -13.33 0.90
C VAL A 157 -14.96 -13.13 -0.54
N LEU A 158 -14.04 -13.08 -1.49
CA LEU A 158 -14.31 -12.77 -2.90
C LEU A 158 -14.97 -13.92 -3.68
N ARG A 159 -15.07 -15.13 -3.09
CA ARG A 159 -15.90 -16.21 -3.61
C ARG A 159 -17.40 -15.95 -3.48
N THR A 160 -17.80 -15.06 -2.57
CA THR A 160 -19.21 -14.85 -2.21
C THR A 160 -19.72 -13.45 -2.53
N GLN A 161 -18.83 -12.54 -2.91
CA GLN A 161 -19.18 -11.16 -3.21
C GLN A 161 -18.20 -10.52 -4.19
N PRO A 162 -18.63 -9.52 -5.00
CA PRO A 162 -17.81 -8.96 -6.07
C PRO A 162 -16.65 -8.08 -5.59
N TYR A 163 -16.77 -7.48 -4.40
CA TYR A 163 -15.75 -6.60 -3.82
C TYR A 163 -15.49 -6.94 -2.35
N VAL A 164 -14.39 -6.43 -1.82
CA VAL A 164 -13.89 -6.75 -0.47
C VAL A 164 -14.90 -6.44 0.63
N ALA A 165 -15.68 -5.38 0.48
CA ALA A 165 -16.67 -4.95 1.49
C ALA A 165 -18.14 -5.15 1.06
N GLY A 166 -18.42 -5.91 0.00
CA GLY A 166 -19.77 -6.20 -0.50
C GLY A 166 -19.93 -5.94 -1.98
N ASP A 167 -21.02 -5.25 -2.38
CA ASP A 167 -21.41 -5.10 -3.77
C ASP A 167 -20.78 -3.88 -4.48
N GLN A 168 -20.11 -3.00 -3.74
CA GLN A 168 -19.51 -1.77 -4.25
C GLN A 168 -18.00 -1.74 -4.03
N PHE A 169 -17.28 -1.20 -5.03
CA PHE A 169 -15.87 -0.88 -4.91
C PHE A 169 -15.66 0.17 -3.81
N SER A 170 -14.65 -0.02 -2.97
CA SER A 170 -14.43 0.82 -1.79
C SER A 170 -12.95 0.97 -1.44
N VAL A 171 -12.64 1.79 -0.45
CA VAL A 171 -11.27 1.91 0.10
C VAL A 171 -10.72 0.58 0.63
N ALA A 172 -11.58 -0.37 0.98
CA ALA A 172 -11.15 -1.72 1.38
C ALA A 172 -10.53 -2.47 0.20
N ASP A 173 -11.11 -2.35 -1.01
CA ASP A 173 -10.57 -2.93 -2.25
C ASP A 173 -9.24 -2.27 -2.63
N ILE A 174 -9.18 -0.94 -2.55
CA ILE A 174 -7.96 -0.16 -2.80
C ILE A 174 -6.83 -0.63 -1.87
N THR A 175 -7.13 -0.88 -0.60
CA THR A 175 -6.16 -1.34 0.40
C THR A 175 -5.66 -2.75 0.09
N VAL A 176 -6.55 -3.70 -0.23
CA VAL A 176 -6.15 -5.05 -0.62
C VAL A 176 -5.31 -5.02 -1.89
N TRP A 177 -5.75 -4.27 -2.90
CA TRP A 177 -5.02 -4.15 -4.17
C TRP A 177 -3.59 -3.60 -3.97
N ALA A 178 -3.45 -2.51 -3.21
CA ALA A 178 -2.15 -1.91 -2.92
C ALA A 178 -1.23 -2.85 -2.12
N ALA A 179 -1.80 -3.63 -1.20
CA ALA A 179 -1.07 -4.64 -0.47
C ALA A 179 -0.53 -5.74 -1.39
N LEU A 180 -1.35 -6.24 -2.34
CA LEU A 180 -0.90 -7.23 -3.30
C LEU A 180 0.18 -6.69 -4.24
N MET A 181 0.10 -5.41 -4.64
CA MET A 181 1.17 -4.73 -5.38
C MET A 181 2.48 -4.70 -4.55
N HIS A 182 2.38 -4.39 -3.26
CA HIS A 182 3.54 -4.45 -2.34
C HIS A 182 4.08 -5.89 -2.21
N GLY A 183 3.19 -6.88 -2.17
CA GLY A 183 3.56 -8.29 -2.13
C GLY A 183 4.44 -8.70 -3.31
N ASP A 184 4.10 -8.25 -4.52
CA ASP A 184 4.91 -8.52 -5.71
C ASP A 184 6.33 -7.95 -5.56
N TYR A 185 6.46 -6.71 -5.06
CA TYR A 185 7.77 -6.09 -4.79
C TYR A 185 8.54 -6.81 -3.68
N ALA A 186 7.85 -7.42 -2.73
CA ALA A 186 8.46 -8.19 -1.66
C ALA A 186 8.76 -9.66 -2.03
N GLY A 187 8.28 -10.13 -3.20
CA GLY A 187 8.33 -11.54 -3.59
C GLY A 187 7.34 -12.43 -2.84
N LEU A 188 6.25 -11.84 -2.31
CA LEU A 188 5.10 -12.54 -1.74
C LEU A 188 3.91 -12.43 -2.71
N THR A 189 3.92 -13.26 -3.75
CA THR A 189 2.85 -13.29 -4.75
C THR A 189 1.61 -14.04 -4.25
N VAL A 190 0.46 -13.72 -4.84
CA VAL A 190 -0.78 -14.45 -4.56
C VAL A 190 -0.63 -15.92 -5.00
N PRO A 191 -0.90 -16.89 -4.11
CA PRO A 191 -0.87 -18.31 -4.48
C PRO A 191 -1.85 -18.63 -5.62
N ALA A 192 -1.43 -19.52 -6.54
CA ALA A 192 -2.20 -19.84 -7.75
C ALA A 192 -3.57 -20.48 -7.47
N ASP A 193 -3.76 -21.10 -6.30
CA ASP A 193 -5.03 -21.70 -5.86
C ASP A 193 -6.02 -20.67 -5.27
N HIS A 194 -5.59 -19.41 -5.08
CA HIS A 194 -6.45 -18.31 -4.63
C HIS A 194 -7.14 -17.65 -5.84
N THR A 195 -7.94 -18.42 -6.56
CA THR A 195 -8.49 -18.05 -7.88
C THR A 195 -9.44 -16.85 -7.82
N ALA A 196 -10.28 -16.75 -6.78
CA ALA A 196 -11.21 -15.61 -6.64
C ALA A 196 -10.46 -14.29 -6.40
N LEU A 197 -9.38 -14.32 -5.61
CA LEU A 197 -8.53 -13.15 -5.38
C LEU A 197 -7.77 -12.74 -6.64
N LEU A 198 -7.29 -13.70 -7.44
CA LEU A 198 -6.61 -13.44 -8.70
C LEU A 198 -7.55 -12.85 -9.76
N GLU A 199 -8.77 -13.40 -9.91
CA GLU A 199 -9.79 -12.89 -10.80
C GLU A 199 -10.25 -11.48 -10.40
N TRP A 200 -10.49 -11.26 -9.12
CA TRP A 200 -10.79 -9.95 -8.58
C TRP A 200 -9.66 -8.96 -8.88
N ARG A 201 -8.40 -9.33 -8.61
CA ARG A 201 -7.24 -8.49 -8.87
C ARG A 201 -7.12 -8.10 -10.34
N ALA A 202 -7.34 -9.04 -11.26
CA ALA A 202 -7.35 -8.77 -12.70
C ALA A 202 -8.40 -7.69 -13.06
N ARG A 203 -9.61 -7.85 -12.51
CA ARG A 203 -10.71 -6.90 -12.69
C ARG A 203 -10.41 -5.50 -12.12
N ILE A 204 -9.76 -5.44 -10.96
CA ILE A 204 -9.34 -4.16 -10.35
C ILE A 204 -8.21 -3.51 -11.14
N ASN A 205 -7.26 -4.28 -11.67
CA ASN A 205 -6.19 -3.75 -12.51
C ASN A 205 -6.72 -3.03 -13.76
N ASP A 206 -7.87 -3.46 -14.30
CA ASP A 206 -8.49 -2.85 -15.48
C ASP A 206 -9.33 -1.59 -15.18
N ARG A 207 -9.57 -1.26 -13.90
CA ARG A 207 -10.24 0.00 -13.53
C ARG A 207 -9.43 1.20 -14.02
N PRO A 208 -10.07 2.20 -14.66
CA PRO A 208 -9.35 3.39 -15.12
C PRO A 208 -8.54 4.10 -14.02
N SER A 209 -9.11 4.21 -12.82
CA SER A 209 -8.47 4.80 -11.63
C SER A 209 -7.22 4.05 -11.15
N VAL A 210 -7.12 2.78 -11.47
CA VAL A 210 -5.95 1.94 -11.14
C VAL A 210 -4.96 1.94 -12.30
N LYS A 211 -5.45 1.65 -13.51
CA LYS A 211 -4.64 1.47 -14.72
C LYS A 211 -3.99 2.76 -15.20
N ASN A 212 -4.70 3.90 -15.08
CA ASN A 212 -4.28 5.20 -15.59
C ASN A 212 -3.94 6.20 -14.49
N ARG A 213 -3.80 5.76 -13.23
CA ARG A 213 -3.50 6.67 -12.12
C ARG A 213 -2.16 7.40 -12.34
N SER A 214 -2.08 8.60 -11.84
CA SER A 214 -0.81 9.33 -11.81
C SER A 214 0.24 8.60 -10.93
N GLY A 215 1.53 8.75 -11.25
CA GLY A 215 2.63 8.18 -10.44
C GLY A 215 2.59 6.65 -10.28
N GLN A 216 2.08 5.92 -11.28
CA GLN A 216 2.02 4.46 -11.21
C GLN A 216 3.37 3.77 -11.36
N ASN A 217 4.33 4.42 -12.03
CA ASN A 217 5.64 3.87 -12.29
C ASN A 217 6.71 4.54 -11.43
N LEU A 218 7.71 3.77 -11.06
CA LEU A 218 8.96 4.31 -10.53
C LEU A 218 9.64 5.18 -11.61
N ILE A 219 10.30 6.24 -11.19
CA ILE A 219 11.12 7.04 -12.10
C ILE A 219 12.49 6.38 -12.29
N ALA A 220 13.15 6.69 -13.41
CA ALA A 220 14.42 6.04 -13.77
C ALA A 220 15.53 6.29 -12.73
N GLU A 221 15.52 7.44 -12.09
CA GLU A 221 16.47 7.82 -11.05
C GLU A 221 16.41 6.96 -9.80
N ASP A 222 15.27 6.30 -9.55
CA ASP A 222 15.07 5.43 -8.38
C ASP A 222 15.59 4.00 -8.61
N LEU A 223 15.70 3.55 -9.84
CA LEU A 223 16.04 2.17 -10.18
C LEU A 223 17.37 1.68 -9.56
N PRO A 224 18.46 2.47 -9.51
CA PRO A 224 19.71 2.04 -8.87
C PRO A 224 19.54 1.72 -7.37
N HIS A 225 18.62 2.38 -6.67
CA HIS A 225 18.36 2.11 -5.26
C HIS A 225 17.67 0.75 -5.03
N LEU A 226 17.03 0.19 -6.06
CA LEU A 226 16.32 -1.08 -6.02
C LEU A 226 17.15 -2.28 -6.48
N GLU A 227 18.38 -2.08 -6.97
CA GLU A 227 19.24 -3.17 -7.43
C GLU A 227 19.39 -4.31 -6.40
N PRO A 228 19.61 -4.06 -5.09
CA PRO A 228 19.71 -5.15 -4.11
C PRO A 228 18.41 -5.95 -3.96
N LEU A 229 17.25 -5.28 -4.07
CA LEU A 229 15.93 -5.92 -4.02
C LEU A 229 15.70 -6.77 -5.28
N LEU A 230 16.01 -6.23 -6.45
CA LEU A 230 15.88 -6.95 -7.73
C LEU A 230 16.78 -8.19 -7.78
N ALA A 231 18.02 -8.09 -7.31
CA ALA A 231 18.94 -9.24 -7.20
C ALA A 231 18.39 -10.32 -6.25
N TYR A 232 17.80 -9.92 -5.12
CA TYR A 232 17.15 -10.82 -4.18
C TYR A 232 15.97 -11.56 -4.82
N LEU A 233 15.09 -10.87 -5.55
CA LEU A 233 13.93 -11.44 -6.23
C LEU A 233 14.35 -12.42 -7.33
N ASN A 234 15.36 -12.08 -8.14
CA ASN A 234 15.90 -12.94 -9.19
C ASN A 234 16.52 -14.23 -8.61
N GLY A 235 17.23 -14.14 -7.48
CA GLY A 235 17.77 -15.30 -6.79
C GLY A 235 16.67 -16.25 -6.29
N ARG A 236 15.56 -15.75 -5.79
CA ARG A 236 14.41 -16.56 -5.37
C ARG A 236 13.71 -17.26 -6.54
N ALA A 237 13.55 -16.58 -7.67
CA ALA A 237 12.95 -17.17 -8.86
C ALA A 237 13.78 -18.36 -9.38
N ALA A 238 15.11 -18.25 -9.38
CA ALA A 238 16.01 -19.32 -9.79
C ALA A 238 15.93 -20.56 -8.89
N THR A 239 15.74 -20.39 -7.57
CA THR A 239 15.59 -21.52 -6.63
C THR A 239 14.22 -22.19 -6.71
N SER A 240 13.16 -21.43 -7.03
CA SER A 240 11.80 -21.95 -7.19
C SER A 240 11.59 -22.76 -8.47
N SER A 241 12.39 -22.50 -9.53
CA SER A 241 12.34 -23.25 -10.80
C SER A 241 13.19 -24.54 -10.79
N ALA A 242 13.99 -24.76 -9.73
CA ALA A 242 14.86 -25.93 -9.56
C ALA A 242 14.30 -26.99 -8.59
N SER A 243 13.12 -26.74 -8.02
CA SER A 243 12.37 -27.63 -7.13
C SER A 243 11.09 -28.15 -7.77
#